data_72123f06f1b4f077500910e7bdd052f7
#
_entry.id   72123f06f1b4f077500910e7bdd052f7
#
_cell.length_a   1.000
_cell.length_b   1.000
_cell.length_c   1.000
_cell.angle_alpha   90.00
_cell.angle_beta   90.00
_cell.angle_gamma   90.00
#
_symmetry.space_group_name_H-M   'P 1'
#
loop_
_entity.id
_entity.type
_entity.pdbx_description
1 polymer ?
#
loop_
_entity_poly.entity_id
_entity_poly.type
_entity_poly.pdbx_seq_one_letter_code
_entity_poly.pdbx_strand_id
1 'polypeptide(L)'
;MIGTRRSTKSRGGVAGLEVDTWTDAIGRLLERFPRFWIRVGNWETRLLAEQLDHTSVSRPIYIAGLARSGSTILLELLASHPDTASHRYRDFPLVPAPMAWNWFVDRAGRTEQVAAERAHRDRIKVTPESPEAFEEIVWMAFFPDLHDPSTNAVLDEAARHPCFEAFYRDHIRKLLLLRNASRYLAKGNYNVTRLRYLRKLFPDARFIVPVRDPTWHIASLMKQHRLFSEAESRDGRVLSHMRRSGHFEFGLNRVPINVDGTIAGEIVRLWKSGEDVAGWATYWASVYGYVAAMLDDPAIAGSMLVVRYEDLCSDPGGAVSTMLDHCELDDRGLRQAAQATISFPAYYEPSFTHAERSEIRSRTAAVAGRFGYG
;
A
#
# COMPACT_ATOMS: atom_id res chain seq x y z
N MET A 1 24.06 -44.92 -4.76
CA MET A 1 23.27 -44.55 -5.95
C MET A 1 22.34 -43.38 -5.58
N ILE A 2 22.76 -42.19 -5.90
CA ILE A 2 22.06 -40.95 -5.54
C ILE A 2 21.19 -40.58 -6.70
N GLY A 3 19.87 -40.64 -6.50
CA GLY A 3 18.88 -40.31 -7.52
C GLY A 3 18.79 -38.80 -7.73
N THR A 4 19.15 -38.36 -8.93
CA THR A 4 18.98 -37.01 -9.44
C THR A 4 17.49 -36.70 -9.56
N ARG A 5 16.99 -35.78 -8.71
CA ARG A 5 15.67 -35.17 -8.90
C ARG A 5 15.71 -34.30 -10.16
N ARG A 6 14.97 -34.70 -11.16
CA ARG A 6 14.69 -33.92 -12.36
C ARG A 6 13.92 -32.64 -11.97
N SER A 7 14.54 -31.52 -12.25
CA SER A 7 13.88 -30.22 -12.30
C SER A 7 12.78 -30.26 -13.38
N THR A 8 11.52 -30.25 -12.97
CA THR A 8 10.40 -30.03 -13.88
C THR A 8 10.41 -28.54 -14.28
N LYS A 9 10.80 -28.26 -15.52
CA LYS A 9 10.59 -26.95 -16.16
C LYS A 9 9.10 -26.59 -16.05
N SER A 10 8.75 -25.56 -15.27
CA SER A 10 7.42 -25.00 -15.22
C SER A 10 7.09 -24.35 -16.57
N ARG A 11 6.00 -24.78 -17.16
CA ARG A 11 5.41 -24.18 -18.35
C ARG A 11 4.83 -22.81 -17.96
N GLY A 12 5.42 -21.71 -18.45
CA GLY A 12 4.76 -20.46 -18.74
C GLY A 12 3.89 -19.80 -17.64
N GLY A 13 4.19 -19.98 -16.36
CA GLY A 13 3.54 -19.25 -15.26
C GLY A 13 4.04 -17.81 -15.18
N VAL A 14 3.19 -16.89 -14.74
CA VAL A 14 3.58 -15.50 -14.46
C VAL A 14 4.47 -15.56 -13.22
N ALA A 15 5.80 -15.55 -13.42
CA ALA A 15 6.77 -15.60 -12.34
C ALA A 15 6.48 -14.44 -11.34
N GLY A 16 6.37 -14.76 -10.04
CA GLY A 16 6.12 -13.78 -8.97
C GLY A 16 4.67 -13.69 -8.46
N LEU A 17 3.70 -14.38 -9.10
CA LEU A 17 2.30 -14.48 -8.64
C LEU A 17 1.91 -15.90 -8.24
N GLU A 18 2.87 -16.83 -8.09
CA GLU A 18 2.57 -18.18 -7.65
C GLU A 18 2.46 -18.24 -6.12
N VAL A 19 1.33 -18.71 -5.64
CA VAL A 19 1.08 -18.93 -4.20
C VAL A 19 1.29 -20.43 -3.91
N ASP A 20 2.27 -20.75 -3.07
CA ASP A 20 2.50 -22.13 -2.65
C ASP A 20 1.36 -22.64 -1.76
N THR A 21 1.17 -23.96 -1.76
CA THR A 21 0.06 -24.62 -1.06
C THR A 21 0.10 -24.39 0.46
N TRP A 22 1.30 -24.23 1.05
CA TRP A 22 1.46 -24.04 2.49
C TRP A 22 1.06 -22.61 2.89
N THR A 23 1.53 -21.61 2.16
CA THR A 23 1.14 -20.20 2.34
C THR A 23 -0.36 -20.03 2.19
N ASP A 24 -1.00 -20.69 1.21
CA ASP A 24 -2.44 -20.66 1.03
C ASP A 24 -3.18 -21.34 2.20
N ALA A 25 -2.71 -22.48 2.69
CA ALA A 25 -3.32 -23.19 3.81
C ALA A 25 -3.28 -22.35 5.12
N ILE A 26 -2.14 -21.75 5.43
CA ILE A 26 -2.00 -20.85 6.59
C ILE A 26 -2.89 -19.62 6.40
N GLY A 27 -2.87 -19.00 5.21
CA GLY A 27 -3.72 -17.86 4.91
C GLY A 27 -5.21 -18.14 5.13
N ARG A 28 -5.71 -19.31 4.71
CA ARG A 28 -7.10 -19.75 4.97
C ARG A 28 -7.40 -19.88 6.46
N LEU A 29 -6.47 -20.41 7.24
CA LEU A 29 -6.62 -20.52 8.69
C LEU A 29 -6.72 -19.15 9.36
N LEU A 30 -5.89 -18.19 8.92
CA LEU A 30 -5.89 -16.83 9.45
C LEU A 30 -7.20 -16.10 9.09
N GLU A 31 -7.64 -16.19 7.84
CA GLU A 31 -8.89 -15.60 7.35
C GLU A 31 -10.12 -16.15 8.11
N ARG A 32 -10.12 -17.45 8.45
CA ARG A 32 -11.23 -18.10 9.15
C ARG A 32 -11.43 -17.60 10.58
N PHE A 33 -10.37 -17.14 11.25
CA PHE A 33 -10.39 -16.79 12.67
C PHE A 33 -9.73 -15.43 12.96
N PRO A 34 -10.14 -14.32 12.33
CA PRO A 34 -9.45 -13.02 12.48
C PRO A 34 -9.48 -12.54 13.94
N ARG A 35 -10.61 -12.71 14.65
CA ARG A 35 -10.75 -12.33 16.07
C ARG A 35 -9.81 -13.11 17.00
N PHE A 36 -9.51 -14.36 16.67
CA PHE A 36 -8.55 -15.16 17.42
C PHE A 36 -7.15 -14.55 17.29
N TRP A 37 -6.72 -14.20 16.09
CA TRP A 37 -5.39 -13.63 15.86
C TRP A 37 -5.23 -12.22 16.45
N ILE A 38 -6.31 -11.43 16.49
CA ILE A 38 -6.32 -10.19 17.27
C ILE A 38 -6.14 -10.46 18.76
N ARG A 39 -6.76 -11.51 19.32
CA ARG A 39 -6.52 -11.92 20.71
C ARG A 39 -5.08 -12.35 20.97
N VAL A 40 -4.47 -13.08 20.02
CA VAL A 40 -3.04 -13.45 20.09
C VAL A 40 -2.18 -12.18 20.10
N GLY A 41 -2.45 -11.21 19.23
CA GLY A 41 -1.76 -9.93 19.22
C GLY A 41 -1.91 -9.14 20.53
N ASN A 42 -3.11 -9.14 21.13
CA ASN A 42 -3.35 -8.52 22.44
C ASN A 42 -2.64 -9.27 23.58
N TRP A 43 -2.54 -10.59 23.51
CA TRP A 43 -1.77 -11.39 24.47
C TRP A 43 -0.27 -11.06 24.37
N GLU A 44 0.26 -10.98 23.16
CA GLU A 44 1.62 -10.52 22.90
C GLU A 44 1.88 -9.12 23.49
N THR A 45 0.95 -8.17 23.32
CA THR A 45 1.01 -6.84 23.94
C THR A 45 1.15 -6.92 25.47
N ARG A 46 0.37 -7.80 26.12
CA ARG A 46 0.46 -7.98 27.60
C ARG A 46 1.80 -8.56 28.05
N LEU A 47 2.36 -9.49 27.28
CA LEU A 47 3.70 -10.07 27.56
C LEU A 47 4.82 -9.05 27.44
N LEU A 48 4.64 -8.05 26.59
CA LEU A 48 5.62 -7.00 26.30
C LEU A 48 5.31 -5.67 26.99
N ALA A 49 4.37 -5.65 27.95
CA ALA A 49 3.85 -4.42 28.53
C ALA A 49 4.97 -3.48 29.02
N GLU A 50 5.94 -4.00 29.76
CA GLU A 50 7.07 -3.23 30.27
C GLU A 50 7.89 -2.57 29.15
N GLN A 51 8.21 -3.30 28.08
CA GLN A 51 8.96 -2.76 26.95
C GLN A 51 8.14 -1.75 26.15
N LEU A 52 6.84 -2.00 26.00
CA LEU A 52 5.93 -1.13 25.27
C LEU A 52 5.63 0.16 26.02
N ASP A 53 5.66 0.17 27.36
CA ASP A 53 5.46 1.39 28.15
C ASP A 53 6.56 2.44 27.91
N HIS A 54 7.74 2.00 27.49
CA HIS A 54 8.86 2.86 27.09
C HIS A 54 8.88 3.20 25.58
N THR A 55 7.92 2.66 24.81
CA THR A 55 7.85 2.89 23.35
C THR A 55 6.67 3.78 23.01
N SER A 56 6.93 5.02 22.62
CA SER A 56 5.90 5.97 22.18
C SER A 56 5.76 5.99 20.66
N VAL A 57 4.54 6.22 20.16
CA VAL A 57 4.29 6.49 18.74
C VAL A 57 4.33 8.00 18.55
N SER A 58 5.34 8.50 17.85
CA SER A 58 5.53 9.92 17.57
C SER A 58 5.69 10.14 16.07
N ARG A 59 4.98 11.11 15.54
CA ARG A 59 5.05 11.54 14.14
C ARG A 59 5.05 10.37 13.14
N PRO A 60 4.08 9.45 13.20
CA PRO A 60 4.01 8.35 12.25
C PRO A 60 3.82 8.89 10.83
N ILE A 61 4.42 8.19 9.86
CA ILE A 61 4.44 8.59 8.45
C ILE A 61 3.54 7.64 7.66
N TYR A 62 2.60 8.20 6.91
CA TYR A 62 1.69 7.43 6.07
C TYR A 62 1.80 7.86 4.62
N ILE A 63 2.13 6.93 3.74
CA ILE A 63 2.07 7.12 2.30
C ILE A 63 0.69 6.66 1.83
N ALA A 64 -0.10 7.59 1.28
CA ALA A 64 -1.50 7.37 0.90
C ALA A 64 -1.76 7.85 -0.53
N GLY A 65 -2.41 7.05 -1.34
CA GLY A 65 -2.75 7.41 -2.73
C GLY A 65 -3.02 6.17 -3.57
N LEU A 66 -3.52 6.37 -4.78
CA LEU A 66 -3.82 5.23 -5.66
C LEU A 66 -2.58 4.37 -5.91
N ALA A 67 -2.81 3.08 -6.08
CA ALA A 67 -1.77 2.17 -6.57
C ALA A 67 -1.16 2.71 -7.88
N ARG A 68 0.11 2.44 -8.13
CA ARG A 68 0.85 2.89 -9.34
C ARG A 68 1.18 4.39 -9.41
N SER A 69 0.96 5.15 -8.36
CA SER A 69 1.35 6.56 -8.23
C SER A 69 2.84 6.78 -7.88
N GLY A 70 3.60 5.72 -7.63
CA GLY A 70 4.97 5.79 -7.10
C GLY A 70 5.08 5.47 -5.60
N SER A 71 3.97 5.18 -4.93
CA SER A 71 3.92 4.96 -3.47
C SER A 71 4.86 3.86 -2.97
N THR A 72 5.17 2.83 -3.77
CA THR A 72 6.11 1.77 -3.35
C THR A 72 7.56 2.25 -3.39
N ILE A 73 7.94 3.05 -4.38
CA ILE A 73 9.28 3.66 -4.45
C ILE A 73 9.51 4.53 -3.21
N LEU A 74 8.48 5.31 -2.82
CA LEU A 74 8.53 6.14 -1.62
C LEU A 74 8.64 5.30 -0.35
N LEU A 75 7.90 4.19 -0.27
CA LEU A 75 7.99 3.26 0.86
C LEU A 75 9.40 2.66 0.97
N GLU A 76 9.96 2.13 -0.11
CA GLU A 76 11.30 1.54 -0.11
C GLU A 76 12.37 2.55 0.29
N LEU A 77 12.29 3.76 -0.27
CA LEU A 77 13.24 4.82 0.03
C LEU A 77 13.17 5.21 1.51
N LEU A 78 11.98 5.56 2.02
CA LEU A 78 11.83 6.01 3.41
C LEU A 78 12.06 4.86 4.41
N ALA A 79 11.76 3.61 4.05
CA ALA A 79 12.04 2.45 4.89
C ALA A 79 13.54 2.11 5.00
N SER A 80 14.39 2.66 4.12
CA SER A 80 15.84 2.54 4.23
C SER A 80 16.44 3.49 5.28
N HIS A 81 15.65 4.45 5.78
CA HIS A 81 16.07 5.32 6.88
C HIS A 81 16.15 4.53 8.19
N PRO A 82 17.26 4.59 8.96
CA PRO A 82 17.47 3.78 10.16
C PRO A 82 16.42 4.00 11.27
N ASP A 83 15.84 5.20 11.32
CA ASP A 83 14.85 5.54 12.35
C ASP A 83 13.42 5.12 11.98
N THR A 84 13.18 4.53 10.81
CA THR A 84 11.83 4.13 10.37
C THR A 84 11.59 2.64 10.55
N ALA A 85 10.37 2.29 10.96
CA ALA A 85 9.88 0.92 11.04
C ALA A 85 8.64 0.76 10.16
N SER A 86 8.66 -0.23 9.28
CA SER A 86 7.53 -0.66 8.46
C SER A 86 7.30 -2.16 8.57
N HIS A 87 6.15 -2.62 8.11
CA HIS A 87 5.95 -4.04 7.82
C HIS A 87 6.94 -4.50 6.75
N ARG A 88 7.37 -5.78 6.82
CA ARG A 88 8.23 -6.42 5.84
C ARG A 88 7.55 -7.68 5.29
N TYR A 89 7.97 -8.15 4.13
CA TYR A 89 7.44 -9.40 3.55
C TYR A 89 7.48 -10.57 4.53
N ARG A 90 8.51 -10.67 5.36
CA ARG A 90 8.64 -11.72 6.38
C ARG A 90 7.58 -11.66 7.49
N ASP A 91 6.89 -10.54 7.69
CA ASP A 91 5.86 -10.40 8.72
C ASP A 91 4.56 -11.13 8.35
N PHE A 92 4.37 -11.43 7.06
CA PHE A 92 3.27 -12.27 6.61
C PHE A 92 3.57 -13.75 6.91
N PRO A 93 2.55 -14.54 7.31
CA PRO A 93 1.14 -14.18 7.34
C PRO A 93 0.59 -13.72 8.70
N LEU A 94 1.38 -13.75 9.78
CA LEU A 94 0.87 -13.47 11.13
C LEU A 94 1.04 -11.98 11.52
N VAL A 95 0.59 -11.08 10.67
CA VAL A 95 0.67 -9.63 10.84
C VAL A 95 0.16 -9.13 12.21
N PRO A 96 -0.94 -9.65 12.79
CA PRO A 96 -1.44 -9.18 14.10
C PRO A 96 -0.51 -9.44 15.29
N ALA A 97 0.43 -10.39 15.19
CA ALA A 97 1.36 -10.73 16.25
C ALA A 97 2.83 -10.75 15.74
N PRO A 98 3.40 -9.57 15.40
CA PRO A 98 4.66 -9.47 14.68
C PRO A 98 5.86 -9.94 15.48
N MET A 99 5.87 -9.81 16.82
CA MET A 99 6.98 -10.21 17.67
C MET A 99 7.10 -11.73 17.75
N ALA A 100 6.00 -12.43 18.06
CA ALA A 100 5.96 -13.89 18.15
C ALA A 100 6.29 -14.53 16.80
N TRP A 101 5.76 -13.97 15.71
CA TRP A 101 6.01 -14.48 14.37
C TRP A 101 7.48 -14.30 13.94
N ASN A 102 8.05 -13.12 14.12
CA ASN A 102 9.46 -12.90 13.79
C ASN A 102 10.40 -13.73 14.67
N TRP A 103 10.09 -13.91 15.96
CA TRP A 103 10.81 -14.83 16.84
C TRP A 103 10.83 -16.27 16.29
N PHE A 104 9.69 -16.74 15.78
CA PHE A 104 9.60 -18.06 15.14
C PHE A 104 10.40 -18.13 13.85
N VAL A 105 10.24 -17.14 12.95
CA VAL A 105 10.96 -17.07 11.66
C VAL A 105 12.47 -17.04 11.85
N ASP A 106 12.98 -16.31 12.85
CA ASP A 106 14.41 -16.23 13.15
C ASP A 106 14.98 -17.57 13.62
N ARG A 107 14.18 -18.40 14.31
CA ARG A 107 14.59 -19.74 14.78
C ARG A 107 14.42 -20.83 13.74
N ALA A 108 13.49 -20.68 12.82
CA ALA A 108 13.28 -21.67 11.76
C ALA A 108 14.44 -21.76 10.74
N GLY A 109 15.42 -20.87 10.86
CA GLY A 109 16.60 -20.81 10.01
C GLY A 109 16.36 -19.96 8.76
N ARG A 110 17.29 -19.04 8.48
CA ARG A 110 17.29 -18.24 7.27
C ARG A 110 17.74 -19.10 6.10
N THR A 111 16.83 -19.43 5.20
CA THR A 111 17.24 -19.77 3.83
C THR A 111 17.64 -18.45 3.17
N GLU A 112 18.87 -18.34 2.68
CA GLU A 112 19.26 -17.20 1.83
C GLU A 112 18.29 -17.13 0.66
N GLN A 113 17.38 -16.18 0.70
CA GLN A 113 16.46 -15.95 -0.40
C GLN A 113 17.08 -14.92 -1.33
N VAL A 114 17.32 -15.33 -2.56
CA VAL A 114 17.79 -14.45 -3.63
C VAL A 114 16.70 -13.42 -3.92
N ALA A 115 17.08 -12.15 -4.04
CA ALA A 115 16.17 -11.08 -4.41
C ALA A 115 15.45 -11.41 -5.73
N ALA A 116 14.12 -11.44 -5.70
CA ALA A 116 13.26 -11.72 -6.85
C ALA A 116 12.44 -10.50 -7.25
N GLU A 117 12.15 -10.36 -8.54
CA GLU A 117 11.24 -9.32 -8.98
C GLU A 117 9.83 -9.58 -8.41
N ARG A 118 9.20 -8.54 -7.85
CA ARG A 118 7.88 -8.68 -7.26
C ARG A 118 6.78 -8.91 -8.31
N ALA A 119 5.63 -9.41 -7.86
CA ALA A 119 4.47 -9.77 -8.66
C ALA A 119 4.00 -8.71 -9.66
N HIS A 120 4.24 -7.44 -9.38
CA HIS A 120 3.84 -6.29 -10.20
C HIS A 120 4.66 -6.11 -11.50
N ARG A 121 5.74 -6.85 -11.70
CA ARG A 121 6.62 -6.75 -12.87
C ARG A 121 7.05 -5.31 -13.19
N ASP A 122 7.46 -4.59 -12.17
CA ASP A 122 7.87 -3.19 -12.25
C ASP A 122 9.36 -2.98 -11.95
N ARG A 123 10.16 -4.06 -12.08
CA ARG A 123 11.60 -4.12 -11.86
C ARG A 123 12.05 -3.94 -10.42
N ILE A 124 11.12 -3.82 -9.47
CA ILE A 124 11.44 -3.78 -8.05
C ILE A 124 11.75 -5.20 -7.60
N LYS A 125 12.94 -5.40 -7.08
CA LYS A 125 13.37 -6.67 -6.49
C LYS A 125 13.12 -6.64 -4.99
N VAL A 126 12.51 -7.70 -4.48
CA VAL A 126 12.15 -7.82 -3.08
C VAL A 126 12.83 -9.03 -2.43
N THR A 127 13.07 -8.90 -1.15
CA THR A 127 13.53 -9.95 -0.24
C THR A 127 12.54 -10.05 0.92
N PRO A 128 12.64 -11.03 1.80
CA PRO A 128 11.85 -11.06 3.03
C PRO A 128 11.98 -9.80 3.91
N GLU A 129 13.11 -9.10 3.81
CA GLU A 129 13.38 -7.88 4.56
C GLU A 129 12.87 -6.61 3.88
N SER A 130 12.40 -6.68 2.63
CA SER A 130 11.82 -5.53 1.92
C SER A 130 10.51 -5.08 2.58
N PRO A 131 10.24 -3.77 2.62
CA PRO A 131 9.02 -3.24 3.21
C PRO A 131 7.79 -3.62 2.37
N GLU A 132 6.64 -3.84 3.04
CA GLU A 132 5.38 -4.14 2.35
C GLU A 132 4.16 -3.54 3.06
N ALA A 133 3.07 -3.38 2.31
CA ALA A 133 1.84 -2.71 2.70
C ALA A 133 0.85 -3.66 3.40
N PHE A 134 1.25 -4.35 4.46
CA PHE A 134 0.39 -5.34 5.14
C PHE A 134 -0.55 -4.75 6.19
N GLU A 135 -0.52 -3.45 6.40
CA GLU A 135 -1.37 -2.79 7.40
C GLU A 135 -2.87 -3.03 7.14
N GLU A 136 -3.27 -3.18 5.87
CA GLU A 136 -4.66 -3.41 5.48
C GLU A 136 -5.27 -4.65 6.12
N ILE A 137 -4.47 -5.68 6.39
CA ILE A 137 -4.91 -6.89 7.11
C ILE A 137 -5.44 -6.55 8.51
N VAL A 138 -4.80 -5.59 9.18
CA VAL A 138 -5.24 -5.12 10.50
C VAL A 138 -6.54 -4.33 10.36
N TRP A 139 -6.65 -3.44 9.38
CA TRP A 139 -7.86 -2.65 9.14
C TRP A 139 -9.07 -3.55 8.85
N MET A 140 -8.95 -4.51 7.95
CA MET A 140 -10.02 -5.45 7.59
C MET A 140 -10.50 -6.30 8.77
N ALA A 141 -9.62 -6.60 9.73
CA ALA A 141 -9.99 -7.39 10.91
C ALA A 141 -10.95 -6.64 11.86
N PHE A 142 -10.97 -5.31 11.83
CA PHE A 142 -11.83 -4.47 12.66
C PHE A 142 -12.93 -3.74 11.89
N PHE A 143 -12.73 -3.50 10.61
CA PHE A 143 -13.64 -2.77 9.74
C PHE A 143 -13.94 -3.62 8.48
N PRO A 144 -14.81 -4.63 8.57
CA PRO A 144 -15.03 -5.59 7.48
C PRO A 144 -15.65 -4.98 6.22
N ASP A 145 -16.34 -3.84 6.35
CA ASP A 145 -17.10 -3.23 5.25
C ASP A 145 -16.32 -2.13 4.49
N LEU A 146 -15.04 -1.89 4.83
CA LEU A 146 -14.24 -0.83 4.19
C LEU A 146 -14.01 -1.02 2.69
N HIS A 147 -14.15 -2.25 2.19
CA HIS A 147 -14.03 -2.58 0.78
C HIS A 147 -15.36 -2.89 0.10
N ASP A 148 -16.48 -2.60 0.75
CA ASP A 148 -17.79 -2.67 0.10
C ASP A 148 -18.01 -1.41 -0.75
N PRO A 149 -18.12 -1.52 -2.10
CA PRO A 149 -18.30 -0.36 -2.95
C PRO A 149 -19.66 0.35 -2.76
N SER A 150 -20.61 -0.29 -2.05
CA SER A 150 -21.91 0.31 -1.73
C SER A 150 -21.88 1.21 -0.51
N THR A 151 -20.80 1.17 0.30
CA THR A 151 -20.65 1.97 1.51
C THR A 151 -19.54 3.00 1.35
N ASN A 152 -19.70 4.16 1.98
CA ASN A 152 -18.62 5.15 2.05
C ASN A 152 -17.47 4.60 2.91
N ALA A 153 -16.26 4.54 2.33
CA ALA A 153 -15.08 4.01 3.01
C ALA A 153 -14.33 5.06 3.85
N VAL A 154 -14.83 6.30 3.91
CA VAL A 154 -14.17 7.39 4.65
C VAL A 154 -14.35 7.19 6.15
N LEU A 155 -13.23 7.15 6.86
CA LEU A 155 -13.16 7.27 8.31
C LEU A 155 -12.66 8.69 8.64
N ASP A 156 -13.54 9.48 9.20
CA ASP A 156 -13.25 10.84 9.62
C ASP A 156 -12.92 10.94 11.13
N GLU A 157 -12.83 12.15 11.64
CA GLU A 157 -12.57 12.42 13.06
C GLU A 157 -13.74 12.02 13.98
N ALA A 158 -14.96 11.84 13.46
CA ALA A 158 -16.11 11.37 14.22
C ALA A 158 -16.08 9.85 14.44
N ALA A 159 -15.40 9.12 13.55
CA ALA A 159 -15.26 7.67 13.67
C ALA A 159 -14.67 7.26 15.03
N ARG A 160 -15.19 6.19 15.64
CA ARG A 160 -14.80 5.66 16.94
C ARG A 160 -14.76 4.12 16.87
N HIS A 161 -13.61 3.55 17.20
CA HIS A 161 -13.46 2.11 17.38
C HIS A 161 -12.42 1.80 18.47
N PRO A 162 -12.79 1.92 19.77
CA PRO A 162 -11.82 1.85 20.88
C PRO A 162 -10.93 0.60 20.86
N CYS A 163 -11.50 -0.57 20.49
CA CYS A 163 -10.73 -1.81 20.40
C CYS A 163 -9.67 -1.76 19.30
N PHE A 164 -10.00 -1.17 18.14
CA PHE A 164 -9.04 -0.95 17.06
C PHE A 164 -7.98 0.07 17.49
N GLU A 165 -8.40 1.20 18.03
CA GLU A 165 -7.52 2.31 18.40
C GLU A 165 -6.45 1.87 19.41
N ALA A 166 -6.83 1.06 20.40
CA ALA A 166 -5.90 0.46 21.34
C ALA A 166 -4.96 -0.56 20.65
N PHE A 167 -5.55 -1.52 19.92
CA PHE A 167 -4.78 -2.54 19.22
C PHE A 167 -3.79 -1.95 18.24
N TYR A 168 -4.22 -0.97 17.43
CA TYR A 168 -3.40 -0.37 16.38
C TYR A 168 -2.22 0.42 16.95
N ARG A 169 -2.42 1.16 18.05
CA ARG A 169 -1.34 1.85 18.76
C ARG A 169 -0.30 0.86 19.29
N ASP A 170 -0.75 -0.21 19.93
CA ASP A 170 0.15 -1.24 20.45
C ASP A 170 0.84 -2.04 19.34
N HIS A 171 0.15 -2.26 18.24
CA HIS A 171 0.73 -2.90 17.05
C HIS A 171 1.88 -2.08 16.47
N ILE A 172 1.70 -0.75 16.33
CA ILE A 172 2.78 0.16 15.91
C ILE A 172 3.95 0.11 16.90
N ARG A 173 3.68 0.19 18.21
CA ARG A 173 4.73 0.08 19.25
C ARG A 173 5.54 -1.21 19.12
N LYS A 174 4.88 -2.34 18.87
CA LYS A 174 5.56 -3.63 18.63
C LYS A 174 6.46 -3.58 17.40
N LEU A 175 6.03 -2.97 16.31
CA LEU A 175 6.88 -2.82 15.12
C LEU A 175 8.07 -1.90 15.38
N LEU A 176 7.90 -0.79 16.09
CA LEU A 176 8.98 0.09 16.51
C LEU A 176 10.01 -0.67 17.36
N LEU A 177 9.55 -1.42 18.34
CA LEU A 177 10.41 -2.25 19.20
C LEU A 177 11.12 -3.34 18.39
N LEU A 178 10.40 -4.08 17.54
CA LEU A 178 10.93 -5.14 16.69
C LEU A 178 12.03 -4.67 15.74
N ARG A 179 11.90 -3.45 15.20
CA ARG A 179 12.85 -2.87 14.23
C ARG A 179 13.88 -1.95 14.87
N ASN A 180 13.81 -1.75 16.20
CA ASN A 180 14.66 -0.80 16.95
C ASN A 180 14.64 0.60 16.30
N ALA A 181 13.44 1.11 16.04
CA ALA A 181 13.23 2.38 15.34
C ALA A 181 12.27 3.29 16.13
N SER A 182 12.28 4.58 15.82
CA SER A 182 11.50 5.61 16.53
C SER A 182 10.30 6.14 15.73
N ARG A 183 10.26 5.88 14.42
CA ARG A 183 9.28 6.43 13.50
C ARG A 183 8.54 5.32 12.74
N TYR A 184 7.24 5.25 12.92
CA TYR A 184 6.44 4.32 12.14
C TYR A 184 6.24 4.82 10.72
N LEU A 185 6.38 3.93 9.76
CA LEU A 185 6.17 4.18 8.34
C LEU A 185 5.21 3.13 7.77
N ALA A 186 4.10 3.56 7.22
CA ALA A 186 3.16 2.71 6.52
C ALA A 186 2.82 3.25 5.12
N LYS A 187 2.55 2.34 4.21
CA LYS A 187 1.98 2.65 2.90
C LYS A 187 0.66 1.89 2.77
N GLY A 188 -0.39 2.60 2.39
CA GLY A 188 -1.68 1.98 2.11
C GLY A 188 -2.46 2.80 1.08
N ASN A 189 -2.91 2.16 0.00
CA ASN A 189 -3.72 2.87 -1.00
C ASN A 189 -5.03 3.37 -0.39
N TYR A 190 -5.58 2.58 0.51
CA TYR A 190 -6.84 2.89 1.22
C TYR A 190 -6.67 3.93 2.34
N ASN A 191 -5.44 4.23 2.76
CA ASN A 191 -5.19 5.26 3.78
C ASN A 191 -5.69 6.64 3.35
N VAL A 192 -5.87 6.88 2.06
CA VAL A 192 -6.46 8.12 1.54
C VAL A 192 -7.83 8.44 2.17
N THR A 193 -8.63 7.42 2.51
CA THR A 193 -9.94 7.59 3.15
C THR A 193 -9.85 7.70 4.69
N ARG A 194 -8.66 7.58 5.26
CA ARG A 194 -8.44 7.46 6.72
C ARG A 194 -7.57 8.56 7.31
N LEU A 195 -7.13 9.53 6.48
CA LEU A 195 -6.15 10.54 6.92
C LEU A 195 -6.67 11.35 8.11
N ARG A 196 -7.95 11.73 8.12
CA ARG A 196 -8.57 12.47 9.26
C ARG A 196 -8.63 11.61 10.52
N TYR A 197 -9.00 10.34 10.39
CA TYR A 197 -9.04 9.39 11.51
C TYR A 197 -7.64 9.10 12.05
N LEU A 198 -6.66 8.90 11.19
CA LEU A 198 -5.26 8.71 11.58
C LEU A 198 -4.69 9.95 12.29
N ARG A 199 -5.02 11.16 11.80
CA ARG A 199 -4.62 12.39 12.47
C ARG A 199 -5.26 12.57 13.84
N LYS A 200 -6.51 12.14 13.99
CA LYS A 200 -7.15 12.09 15.32
C LYS A 200 -6.43 11.13 16.28
N LEU A 201 -6.01 9.94 15.79
CA LEU A 201 -5.28 8.97 16.61
C LEU A 201 -3.86 9.43 16.94
N PHE A 202 -3.22 10.11 16.00
CA PHE A 202 -1.86 10.63 16.06
C PHE A 202 -1.83 12.07 15.53
N PRO A 203 -2.02 13.08 16.42
CA PRO A 203 -2.12 14.48 16.02
C PRO A 203 -0.88 15.03 15.30
N ASP A 204 0.26 14.39 15.48
CA ASP A 204 1.54 14.70 14.87
C ASP A 204 1.86 13.87 13.62
N ALA A 205 0.91 13.07 13.12
CA ALA A 205 1.09 12.26 11.92
C ALA A 205 1.47 13.10 10.68
N ARG A 206 2.30 12.54 9.81
CA ARG A 206 2.69 13.10 8.51
C ARG A 206 2.18 12.24 7.37
N PHE A 207 1.58 12.87 6.38
CA PHE A 207 1.00 12.19 5.22
C PHE A 207 1.74 12.60 3.95
N ILE A 208 2.16 11.62 3.18
CA ILE A 208 2.76 11.81 1.85
C ILE A 208 1.79 11.24 0.82
N VAL A 209 1.34 12.08 -0.10
CA VAL A 209 0.37 11.70 -1.14
C VAL A 209 1.01 11.79 -2.51
N PRO A 210 1.50 10.66 -3.07
CA PRO A 210 2.01 10.66 -4.43
C PRO A 210 0.87 10.80 -5.42
N VAL A 211 1.04 11.70 -6.39
CA VAL A 211 0.15 11.94 -7.51
C VAL A 211 0.94 11.75 -8.80
N ARG A 212 0.30 11.26 -9.86
CA ARG A 212 0.91 11.04 -11.16
C ARG A 212 0.01 11.57 -12.26
N ASP A 213 0.60 12.03 -13.37
CA ASP A 213 -0.16 12.43 -14.56
C ASP A 213 -1.26 11.40 -14.87
N PRO A 214 -2.53 11.84 -15.05
CA PRO A 214 -3.65 10.91 -15.19
C PRO A 214 -3.52 9.98 -16.38
N THR A 215 -2.95 10.41 -17.51
CA THR A 215 -2.79 9.57 -18.70
C THR A 215 -1.82 8.42 -18.43
N TRP A 216 -0.66 8.73 -17.84
CA TRP A 216 0.34 7.74 -17.47
C TRP A 216 -0.13 6.84 -16.34
N HIS A 217 -0.85 7.41 -15.39
CA HIS A 217 -1.36 6.68 -14.23
C HIS A 217 -2.42 5.66 -14.63
N ILE A 218 -3.43 6.10 -15.40
CA ILE A 218 -4.53 5.24 -15.89
C ILE A 218 -3.99 4.10 -16.75
N ALA A 219 -3.05 4.39 -17.66
CA ALA A 219 -2.40 3.35 -18.45
C ALA A 219 -1.70 2.30 -17.58
N SER A 220 -1.01 2.74 -16.52
CA SER A 220 -0.34 1.84 -15.56
C SER A 220 -1.34 1.01 -14.74
N LEU A 221 -2.45 1.61 -14.30
CA LEU A 221 -3.53 0.92 -13.59
C LEU A 221 -4.18 -0.16 -14.48
N MET A 222 -4.54 0.16 -15.72
CA MET A 222 -5.12 -0.78 -16.68
C MET A 222 -4.19 -1.93 -17.01
N LYS A 223 -2.91 -1.65 -17.20
CA LYS A 223 -1.89 -2.69 -17.43
C LYS A 223 -1.80 -3.65 -16.25
N GLN A 224 -1.78 -3.10 -15.04
CA GLN A 224 -1.68 -3.90 -13.82
C GLN A 224 -2.94 -4.74 -13.61
N HIS A 225 -4.12 -4.16 -13.82
CA HIS A 225 -5.38 -4.89 -13.73
C HIS A 225 -5.41 -6.10 -14.67
N ARG A 226 -4.99 -5.94 -15.94
CA ARG A 226 -4.93 -7.06 -16.90
C ARG A 226 -3.98 -8.16 -16.41
N LEU A 227 -2.78 -7.80 -15.93
CA LEU A 227 -1.81 -8.77 -15.42
C LEU A 227 -2.37 -9.60 -14.27
N PHE A 228 -3.03 -8.96 -13.29
CA PHE A 228 -3.60 -9.65 -12.15
C PHE A 228 -4.81 -10.50 -12.54
N SER A 229 -5.72 -9.97 -13.38
CA SER A 229 -6.88 -10.73 -13.86
C SER A 229 -6.48 -12.00 -14.60
N GLU A 230 -5.41 -11.95 -15.42
CA GLU A 230 -4.87 -13.15 -16.08
C GLU A 230 -4.30 -14.17 -15.09
N ALA A 231 -3.58 -13.71 -14.07
CA ALA A 231 -2.99 -14.61 -13.08
C ALA A 231 -4.08 -15.27 -12.22
N GLU A 232 -5.05 -14.51 -11.76
CA GLU A 232 -6.17 -14.96 -10.94
C GLU A 232 -7.10 -15.92 -11.69
N SER A 233 -7.30 -15.68 -12.99
CA SER A 233 -8.08 -16.60 -13.86
C SER A 233 -7.39 -17.95 -14.04
N ARG A 234 -6.05 -18.00 -13.93
CA ARG A 234 -5.27 -19.24 -14.05
C ARG A 234 -5.18 -20.03 -12.76
N ASP A 235 -5.11 -19.32 -11.60
CA ASP A 235 -4.98 -19.95 -10.28
C ASP A 235 -5.81 -19.19 -9.23
N GLY A 236 -6.91 -19.80 -8.80
CA GLY A 236 -7.79 -19.24 -7.76
C GLY A 236 -7.11 -19.02 -6.39
N ARG A 237 -5.91 -19.60 -6.15
CA ARG A 237 -5.13 -19.33 -4.93
C ARG A 237 -4.57 -17.93 -4.96
N VAL A 238 -4.18 -17.42 -6.14
CA VAL A 238 -3.74 -16.03 -6.33
C VAL A 238 -4.87 -15.08 -5.95
N LEU A 239 -6.08 -15.28 -6.49
CA LEU A 239 -7.25 -14.48 -6.15
C LEU A 239 -7.53 -14.46 -4.64
N SER A 240 -7.49 -15.64 -3.99
CA SER A 240 -7.71 -15.76 -2.55
C SER A 240 -6.61 -15.08 -1.74
N HIS A 241 -5.36 -15.19 -2.17
CA HIS A 241 -4.21 -14.55 -1.53
C HIS A 241 -4.30 -13.02 -1.61
N MET A 242 -4.61 -12.46 -2.79
CA MET A 242 -4.77 -11.02 -2.98
C MET A 242 -5.85 -10.45 -2.07
N ARG A 243 -7.02 -11.11 -2.01
CA ARG A 243 -8.12 -10.72 -1.10
C ARG A 243 -7.68 -10.73 0.37
N ARG A 244 -7.00 -11.78 0.82
CA ARG A 244 -6.51 -11.92 2.20
C ARG A 244 -5.45 -10.89 2.58
N SER A 245 -4.65 -10.46 1.59
CA SER A 245 -3.62 -9.45 1.79
C SER A 245 -4.16 -8.01 1.71
N GLY A 246 -5.47 -7.84 1.43
CA GLY A 246 -6.07 -6.51 1.30
C GLY A 246 -5.82 -5.83 -0.05
N HIS A 247 -5.57 -6.60 -1.10
CA HIS A 247 -5.34 -6.07 -2.45
C HIS A 247 -6.62 -6.20 -3.29
N PHE A 248 -7.38 -5.11 -3.34
CA PHE A 248 -8.63 -5.00 -4.13
C PHE A 248 -8.50 -4.00 -5.29
N GLU A 249 -7.31 -3.48 -5.53
CA GLU A 249 -7.09 -2.45 -6.56
C GLU A 249 -7.18 -3.02 -7.97
N PHE A 250 -6.88 -4.29 -8.14
CA PHE A 250 -6.73 -4.97 -9.42
C PHE A 250 -7.36 -6.37 -9.40
N GLY A 251 -7.37 -7.01 -10.57
CA GLY A 251 -7.81 -8.37 -10.69
C GLY A 251 -9.32 -8.54 -10.79
N LEU A 252 -9.77 -9.78 -10.61
CA LEU A 252 -11.18 -10.15 -10.78
C LEU A 252 -12.09 -9.60 -9.68
N ASN A 253 -11.53 -9.35 -8.50
CA ASN A 253 -12.22 -8.77 -7.33
C ASN A 253 -11.91 -7.28 -7.15
N ARG A 254 -11.55 -6.54 -8.23
CA ARG A 254 -11.26 -5.11 -8.07
C ARG A 254 -12.45 -4.33 -7.54
N VAL A 255 -12.17 -3.46 -6.58
CA VAL A 255 -13.14 -2.56 -5.96
C VAL A 255 -12.58 -1.13 -5.98
N PRO A 256 -13.35 -0.11 -6.40
CA PRO A 256 -12.92 1.27 -6.28
C PRO A 256 -12.95 1.72 -4.82
N ILE A 257 -12.00 2.55 -4.42
CA ILE A 257 -12.06 3.26 -3.14
C ILE A 257 -13.26 4.20 -3.18
N ASN A 258 -14.20 4.01 -2.27
CA ASN A 258 -15.42 4.80 -2.22
C ASN A 258 -15.23 5.99 -1.26
N VAL A 259 -15.07 7.19 -1.81
CA VAL A 259 -14.80 8.43 -1.05
C VAL A 259 -16.02 9.31 -0.80
N ASP A 260 -17.18 9.02 -1.44
CA ASP A 260 -18.38 9.87 -1.35
C ASP A 260 -19.71 9.10 -1.26
N GLY A 261 -19.70 7.78 -1.40
CA GLY A 261 -20.89 6.93 -1.37
C GLY A 261 -21.65 6.82 -2.71
N THR A 262 -21.31 7.59 -3.74
CA THR A 262 -22.09 7.68 -5.00
C THR A 262 -21.28 7.29 -6.24
N ILE A 263 -20.12 7.86 -6.45
CA ILE A 263 -19.30 7.67 -7.66
C ILE A 263 -18.78 6.25 -7.82
N ALA A 264 -18.57 5.52 -6.71
CA ALA A 264 -18.10 4.14 -6.77
C ALA A 264 -19.04 3.23 -7.58
N GLY A 265 -20.36 3.43 -7.46
CA GLY A 265 -21.34 2.70 -8.24
C GLY A 265 -21.23 2.99 -9.75
N GLU A 266 -20.99 4.25 -10.14
CA GLU A 266 -20.73 4.61 -11.52
C GLU A 266 -19.46 3.96 -12.06
N ILE A 267 -18.37 4.01 -11.31
CA ILE A 267 -17.09 3.38 -11.68
C ILE A 267 -17.28 1.88 -11.95
N VAL A 268 -17.97 1.19 -11.04
CA VAL A 268 -18.26 -0.25 -11.18
C VAL A 268 -19.13 -0.51 -12.43
N ARG A 269 -20.11 0.34 -12.72
CA ARG A 269 -20.95 0.23 -13.92
C ARG A 269 -20.10 0.40 -15.19
N LEU A 270 -19.26 1.43 -15.27
CA LEU A 270 -18.37 1.67 -16.40
C LEU A 270 -17.43 0.49 -16.67
N TRP A 271 -16.84 -0.06 -15.62
CA TRP A 271 -15.99 -1.24 -15.76
C TRP A 271 -16.78 -2.49 -16.24
N LYS A 272 -18.02 -2.67 -15.77
CA LYS A 272 -18.84 -3.80 -16.19
C LYS A 272 -19.36 -3.68 -17.64
N SER A 273 -19.53 -2.46 -18.12
CA SER A 273 -19.92 -2.20 -19.54
C SER A 273 -18.74 -2.24 -20.51
N GLY A 274 -17.51 -2.44 -20.03
CA GLY A 274 -16.30 -2.45 -20.87
C GLY A 274 -15.75 -1.06 -21.17
N GLU A 275 -16.29 -0.02 -20.54
CA GLU A 275 -15.82 1.37 -20.65
C GLU A 275 -14.64 1.61 -19.69
N ASP A 276 -13.58 0.76 -19.79
CA ASP A 276 -12.50 0.74 -18.83
C ASP A 276 -11.78 2.07 -18.68
N VAL A 277 -11.50 2.77 -19.80
CA VAL A 277 -10.80 4.06 -19.77
C VAL A 277 -11.63 5.12 -19.01
N ALA A 278 -12.92 5.21 -19.30
CA ALA A 278 -13.83 6.09 -18.58
C ALA A 278 -13.92 5.76 -17.09
N GLY A 279 -14.04 4.47 -16.77
CA GLY A 279 -14.10 4.01 -15.39
C GLY A 279 -12.82 4.32 -14.59
N TRP A 280 -11.64 4.09 -15.17
CA TRP A 280 -10.38 4.44 -14.52
C TRP A 280 -10.14 5.95 -14.41
N ALA A 281 -10.58 6.73 -15.41
CA ALA A 281 -10.49 8.19 -15.36
C ALA A 281 -11.42 8.77 -14.27
N THR A 282 -12.64 8.27 -14.17
CA THR A 282 -13.58 8.64 -13.10
C THR A 282 -13.04 8.25 -11.73
N TYR A 283 -12.45 7.06 -11.60
CA TYR A 283 -11.83 6.61 -10.36
C TYR A 283 -10.67 7.51 -9.93
N TRP A 284 -9.78 7.85 -10.87
CA TRP A 284 -8.67 8.77 -10.62
C TRP A 284 -9.17 10.13 -10.13
N ALA A 285 -10.15 10.69 -10.84
CA ALA A 285 -10.73 12.00 -10.52
C ALA A 285 -11.45 12.00 -9.17
N SER A 286 -12.17 10.93 -8.83
CA SER A 286 -12.86 10.79 -7.54
C SER A 286 -11.87 10.81 -6.37
N VAL A 287 -10.85 9.95 -6.39
CA VAL A 287 -9.91 9.84 -5.28
C VAL A 287 -9.04 11.08 -5.14
N TYR A 288 -8.48 11.59 -6.25
CA TYR A 288 -7.65 12.79 -6.15
C TYR A 288 -8.45 14.09 -6.00
N GLY A 289 -9.73 14.12 -6.41
CA GLY A 289 -10.67 15.18 -6.04
C GLY A 289 -10.90 15.25 -4.53
N TYR A 290 -11.06 14.09 -3.90
CA TYR A 290 -11.15 13.99 -2.44
C TYR A 290 -9.85 14.46 -1.74
N VAL A 291 -8.68 14.07 -2.27
CA VAL A 291 -7.38 14.58 -1.78
C VAL A 291 -7.28 16.09 -1.92
N ALA A 292 -7.67 16.64 -3.07
CA ALA A 292 -7.64 18.08 -3.31
C ALA A 292 -8.53 18.85 -2.32
N ALA A 293 -9.71 18.31 -2.00
CA ALA A 293 -10.59 18.90 -0.98
C ALA A 293 -9.98 18.88 0.42
N MET A 294 -9.21 17.83 0.77
CA MET A 294 -8.49 17.79 2.04
C MET A 294 -7.35 18.81 2.11
N LEU A 295 -6.72 19.16 0.98
CA LEU A 295 -5.69 20.21 0.95
C LEU A 295 -6.28 21.62 1.15
N ASP A 296 -7.57 21.82 0.91
CA ASP A 296 -8.26 23.07 1.20
C ASP A 296 -8.71 23.19 2.68
N ASP A 297 -8.63 22.09 3.45
CA ASP A 297 -9.03 22.06 4.86
C ASP A 297 -7.84 22.36 5.76
N PRO A 298 -7.80 23.52 6.45
CA PRO A 298 -6.70 23.88 7.36
C PRO A 298 -6.47 22.88 8.48
N ALA A 299 -7.48 22.09 8.85
CA ALA A 299 -7.36 21.10 9.93
C ALA A 299 -6.42 19.94 9.58
N ILE A 300 -6.21 19.66 8.30
CA ILE A 300 -5.38 18.53 7.87
C ILE A 300 -4.28 18.93 6.87
N ALA A 301 -4.48 19.98 6.07
CA ALA A 301 -3.58 20.40 5.00
C ALA A 301 -2.12 20.50 5.44
N GLY A 302 -1.84 21.09 6.60
CA GLY A 302 -0.48 21.26 7.13
C GLY A 302 0.24 19.94 7.50
N SER A 303 -0.48 18.82 7.57
CA SER A 303 0.10 17.49 7.78
C SER A 303 0.29 16.69 6.49
N MET A 304 -0.13 17.22 5.34
CA MET A 304 -0.09 16.57 4.04
C MET A 304 0.99 17.17 3.15
N LEU A 305 1.74 16.32 2.47
CA LEU A 305 2.65 16.68 1.38
C LEU A 305 2.24 15.93 0.13
N VAL A 306 1.94 16.67 -0.94
CA VAL A 306 1.75 16.08 -2.27
C VAL A 306 3.09 15.95 -2.96
N VAL A 307 3.37 14.77 -3.51
CA VAL A 307 4.57 14.48 -4.29
C VAL A 307 4.16 14.08 -5.71
N ARG A 308 4.47 14.92 -6.68
CA ARG A 308 4.27 14.56 -8.09
C ARG A 308 5.31 13.52 -8.49
N TYR A 309 4.86 12.45 -9.13
CA TYR A 309 5.75 11.38 -9.59
C TYR A 309 6.79 11.88 -10.58
N GLU A 310 6.39 12.79 -11.43
CA GLU A 310 7.25 13.40 -12.47
C GLU A 310 8.35 14.25 -11.83
N ASP A 311 8.03 15.02 -10.79
CA ASP A 311 9.03 15.83 -10.05
C ASP A 311 10.00 14.93 -9.29
N LEU A 312 9.48 13.84 -8.67
CA LEU A 312 10.32 12.82 -8.04
C LEU A 312 11.30 12.18 -9.03
N CYS A 313 10.89 11.99 -10.29
CA CYS A 313 11.74 11.39 -11.31
C CYS A 313 12.71 12.40 -11.95
N SER A 314 12.35 13.68 -12.05
CA SER A 314 13.17 14.73 -12.67
C SER A 314 14.21 15.32 -11.71
N ASP A 315 13.85 15.48 -10.43
CA ASP A 315 14.74 15.91 -9.34
C ASP A 315 14.55 15.04 -8.09
N PRO A 316 15.06 13.80 -8.09
CA PRO A 316 14.90 12.90 -6.95
C PRO A 316 15.48 13.47 -5.65
N GLY A 317 16.62 14.20 -5.73
CA GLY A 317 17.28 14.78 -4.57
C GLY A 317 16.46 15.88 -3.90
N GLY A 318 15.90 16.79 -4.69
CA GLY A 318 15.04 17.89 -4.20
C GLY A 318 13.72 17.37 -3.65
N ALA A 319 13.07 16.42 -4.35
CA ALA A 319 11.84 15.80 -3.89
C ALA A 319 12.05 15.08 -2.55
N VAL A 320 13.15 14.34 -2.39
CA VAL A 320 13.49 13.65 -1.13
C VAL A 320 13.79 14.66 -0.02
N SER A 321 14.53 15.75 -0.30
CA SER A 321 14.75 16.79 0.69
C SER A 321 13.43 17.33 1.25
N THR A 322 12.49 17.68 0.37
CA THR A 322 11.17 18.17 0.76
C THR A 322 10.39 17.15 1.62
N MET A 323 10.48 15.85 1.27
CA MET A 323 9.84 14.79 2.05
C MET A 323 10.48 14.64 3.44
N LEU A 324 11.80 14.68 3.53
CA LEU A 324 12.53 14.58 4.81
C LEU A 324 12.19 15.77 5.72
N ASP A 325 12.18 16.98 5.18
CA ASP A 325 11.79 18.19 5.91
C ASP A 325 10.34 18.07 6.43
N HIS A 326 9.39 17.64 5.57
CA HIS A 326 8.01 17.43 5.97
C HIS A 326 7.86 16.37 7.06
N CYS A 327 8.63 15.28 6.97
CA CYS A 327 8.61 14.19 7.94
C CYS A 327 9.49 14.47 9.17
N GLU A 328 10.26 15.56 9.19
CA GLU A 328 11.23 15.87 10.24
C GLU A 328 12.20 14.68 10.45
N LEU A 329 12.82 14.23 9.34
CA LEU A 329 13.84 13.17 9.30
C LEU A 329 15.16 13.74 8.78
N ASP A 330 16.27 13.23 9.31
CA ASP A 330 17.61 13.51 8.78
C ASP A 330 17.80 12.82 7.42
N ASP A 331 18.73 13.33 6.59
CA ASP A 331 18.94 12.77 5.25
C ASP A 331 19.50 11.33 5.26
N ARG A 332 20.45 11.02 6.13
CA ARG A 332 21.09 9.67 6.20
C ARG A 332 21.52 9.09 4.85
N GLY A 333 21.73 9.93 3.83
CA GLY A 333 22.13 9.51 2.48
C GLY A 333 20.96 9.19 1.53
N LEU A 334 19.69 9.42 1.94
CA LEU A 334 18.52 9.10 1.13
C LEU A 334 18.46 9.91 -0.17
N ARG A 335 18.88 11.18 -0.15
CA ARG A 335 18.95 12.02 -1.36
C ARG A 335 19.89 11.42 -2.41
N GLN A 336 21.08 11.00 -1.98
CA GLN A 336 22.04 10.38 -2.89
C GLN A 336 21.53 9.03 -3.42
N ALA A 337 20.94 8.21 -2.55
CA ALA A 337 20.33 6.94 -2.96
C ALA A 337 19.20 7.14 -3.98
N ALA A 338 18.33 8.13 -3.77
CA ALA A 338 17.27 8.48 -4.70
C ALA A 338 17.82 8.93 -6.07
N GLN A 339 18.81 9.81 -6.10
CA GLN A 339 19.45 10.27 -7.34
C GLN A 339 20.08 9.11 -8.14
N ALA A 340 20.59 8.09 -7.45
CA ALA A 340 21.19 6.93 -8.09
C ALA A 340 20.17 5.91 -8.62
N THR A 341 18.95 5.88 -8.09
CA THR A 341 18.00 4.78 -8.33
C THR A 341 16.68 5.21 -8.97
N ILE A 342 16.25 6.46 -8.77
CA ILE A 342 14.96 6.93 -9.26
C ILE A 342 15.15 7.67 -10.59
N SER A 343 14.38 7.25 -11.59
CA SER A 343 14.32 7.90 -12.89
C SER A 343 12.97 7.64 -13.55
N PHE A 344 12.61 8.47 -14.53
CA PHE A 344 11.37 8.24 -15.28
C PHE A 344 11.47 6.94 -16.09
N PRO A 345 10.43 6.08 -16.08
CA PRO A 345 10.49 4.81 -16.81
C PRO A 345 10.43 5.02 -18.32
N ALA A 346 11.57 4.84 -19.00
CA ALA A 346 11.70 4.98 -20.45
C ALA A 346 11.16 3.77 -21.25
N TYR A 347 10.72 2.70 -20.56
CA TYR A 347 10.35 1.41 -21.18
C TYR A 347 8.85 1.30 -21.53
N TYR A 348 8.07 2.33 -21.31
CA TYR A 348 6.62 2.27 -21.48
C TYR A 348 6.05 3.65 -21.85
N GLU A 349 5.27 3.68 -22.90
CA GLU A 349 4.45 4.84 -23.27
C GLU A 349 2.96 4.46 -23.29
N PRO A 350 2.05 5.34 -22.83
CA PRO A 350 0.63 5.09 -22.90
C PRO A 350 0.15 5.01 -24.35
N SER A 351 -0.42 3.87 -24.74
CA SER A 351 -0.97 3.65 -26.09
C SER A 351 -2.49 3.89 -26.12
N PHE A 352 -2.92 5.12 -25.87
CA PHE A 352 -4.32 5.52 -25.99
C PHE A 352 -4.61 6.12 -27.37
N THR A 353 -5.78 5.82 -27.93
CA THR A 353 -6.33 6.50 -29.08
C THR A 353 -6.61 7.98 -28.76
N HIS A 354 -6.85 8.79 -29.80
CA HIS A 354 -7.22 10.19 -29.60
C HIS A 354 -8.53 10.34 -28.79
N ALA A 355 -9.52 9.48 -29.05
CA ALA A 355 -10.79 9.47 -28.32
C ALA A 355 -10.59 9.13 -26.84
N GLU A 356 -9.79 8.11 -26.52
CA GLU A 356 -9.48 7.73 -25.15
C GLU A 356 -8.70 8.83 -24.41
N ARG A 357 -7.75 9.49 -25.08
CA ARG A 357 -7.04 10.64 -24.48
C ARG A 357 -8.00 11.81 -24.19
N SER A 358 -8.95 12.06 -25.09
CA SER A 358 -9.98 13.07 -24.90
C SER A 358 -10.89 12.72 -23.72
N GLU A 359 -11.27 11.45 -23.60
CA GLU A 359 -12.09 10.94 -22.49
C GLU A 359 -11.37 11.07 -21.14
N ILE A 360 -10.09 10.68 -21.08
CA ILE A 360 -9.26 10.86 -19.87
C ILE A 360 -9.23 12.35 -19.50
N ARG A 361 -8.91 13.21 -20.45
CA ARG A 361 -8.80 14.65 -20.20
C ARG A 361 -10.14 15.24 -19.73
N SER A 362 -11.24 14.91 -20.37
CA SER A 362 -12.56 15.45 -20.00
C SER A 362 -12.97 15.12 -18.57
N ARG A 363 -12.60 13.92 -18.07
CA ARG A 363 -12.94 13.48 -16.72
C ARG A 363 -11.95 13.93 -15.65
N THR A 364 -10.69 14.17 -16.02
CA THR A 364 -9.63 14.41 -15.03
C THR A 364 -9.13 15.84 -14.98
N ALA A 365 -9.31 16.67 -16.03
CA ALA A 365 -8.66 17.98 -16.16
C ALA A 365 -8.87 18.92 -14.98
N ALA A 366 -10.10 19.01 -14.46
CA ALA A 366 -10.40 19.88 -13.32
C ALA A 366 -9.62 19.51 -12.06
N VAL A 367 -9.50 18.20 -11.78
CA VAL A 367 -8.75 17.68 -10.63
C VAL A 367 -7.25 17.71 -10.92
N ALA A 368 -6.84 17.32 -12.12
CA ALA A 368 -5.44 17.31 -12.55
C ALA A 368 -4.80 18.71 -12.45
N GLY A 369 -5.53 19.74 -12.84
CA GLY A 369 -5.10 21.13 -12.70
C GLY A 369 -4.78 21.55 -11.26
N ARG A 370 -5.46 20.97 -10.26
CA ARG A 370 -5.16 21.19 -8.83
C ARG A 370 -3.78 20.69 -8.41
N PHE A 371 -3.23 19.75 -9.16
CA PHE A 371 -1.89 19.16 -8.93
C PHE A 371 -0.86 19.63 -9.98
N GLY A 372 -1.17 20.65 -10.79
CA GLY A 372 -0.27 21.21 -11.80
C GLY A 372 -0.11 20.34 -13.06
N TYR A 373 -1.08 19.49 -13.35
CA TYR A 373 -1.19 18.79 -14.64
C TYR A 373 -2.21 19.51 -15.51
N GLY A 374 -1.78 20.03 -16.65
CA GLY A 374 -2.61 20.79 -17.58
C GLY A 374 -2.47 20.32 -19.02
#